data_ef67bf8287c44948471e95ce39341ae9
#
_entry.id   ef67bf8287c44948471e95ce39341ae9
#
_cell.length_a   1.000
_cell.length_b   1.000
_cell.length_c   1.000
_cell.angle_alpha   90.00
_cell.angle_beta   90.00
_cell.angle_gamma   90.00
#
_symmetry.space_group_name_H-M   'P 1'
#
loop_
_entity.id
_entity.type
_entity.pdbx_description
1 polymer ?
#
loop_
_entity_poly.entity_id
_entity_poly.type
_entity_poly.pdbx_seq_one_letter_code
_entity_poly.pdbx_strand_id
1 'polypeptide(L)'
;EEPITQKKTGNVVRVRKPEWLKIRLGDNSTFTDTKHTIEHHGLNTICHSGRCPNQGECWSAGTATFMIGGAVCTRACRFCNTLSGKAPAPLDPLEPMKVAQSIKKMGLKHAVITSVDRDDLEDYGAGHWVRTIEAIRRTTPEVTVEVLIPDFNGRLDYVDQIIACQPKIISHNLETVRRLTPSVRHIATYDQSLSVLERIAQSGIPAKTGIMLGLGETEEEVLELIDDAHAVG
;
A
#
# COMPACT_ATOMS: atom_id res chain seq x y z
N GLU A 1 13.43 -21.75 -21.87
CA GLU A 1 12.01 -21.33 -21.83
C GLU A 1 11.73 -20.49 -23.06
N GLU A 2 10.78 -20.94 -23.89
CA GLU A 2 10.50 -20.29 -25.18
C GLU A 2 9.62 -19.04 -25.02
N PRO A 3 9.81 -17.99 -25.84
CA PRO A 3 9.04 -16.77 -25.76
C PRO A 3 7.60 -16.96 -26.22
N ILE A 4 6.68 -16.36 -25.47
CA ILE A 4 5.21 -16.47 -25.56
C ILE A 4 4.59 -15.89 -26.85
N THR A 5 5.37 -15.46 -27.83
CA THR A 5 4.85 -14.93 -29.10
C THR A 5 5.54 -15.50 -30.31
N GLN A 6 4.86 -16.40 -31.01
CA GLN A 6 5.19 -16.72 -32.41
C GLN A 6 4.29 -15.90 -33.34
N LYS A 7 4.89 -14.97 -34.08
CA LYS A 7 4.24 -14.33 -35.25
C LYS A 7 4.29 -15.30 -36.42
N LYS A 8 3.14 -15.80 -36.88
CA LYS A 8 2.94 -16.29 -38.23
C LYS A 8 1.92 -15.40 -38.94
N THR A 9 2.31 -14.84 -40.06
CA THR A 9 1.52 -14.18 -41.12
C THR A 9 0.02 -13.97 -40.80
N GLY A 10 -0.33 -12.78 -40.33
CA GLY A 10 -1.69 -12.24 -40.43
C GLY A 10 -2.66 -12.52 -39.30
N ASN A 11 -2.50 -13.55 -38.48
CA ASN A 11 -3.41 -13.82 -37.35
C ASN A 11 -2.65 -13.95 -36.03
N VAL A 12 -2.92 -13.04 -35.13
CA VAL A 12 -2.48 -13.15 -33.71
C VAL A 12 -3.29 -14.26 -33.07
N VAL A 13 -2.69 -15.43 -32.88
CA VAL A 13 -3.32 -16.50 -32.09
C VAL A 13 -3.29 -16.05 -30.62
N ARG A 14 -4.44 -15.65 -30.09
CA ARG A 14 -4.60 -15.39 -28.65
C ARG A 14 -4.55 -16.71 -27.90
N VAL A 15 -3.42 -17.00 -27.26
CA VAL A 15 -3.31 -18.12 -26.32
C VAL A 15 -4.25 -17.86 -25.16
N ARG A 16 -5.11 -18.83 -24.80
CA ARG A 16 -6.00 -18.72 -23.62
C ARG A 16 -5.14 -18.60 -22.36
N LYS A 17 -5.48 -17.64 -21.51
CA LYS A 17 -4.85 -17.53 -20.18
C LYS A 17 -5.01 -18.84 -19.41
N PRO A 18 -3.98 -19.33 -18.72
CA PRO A 18 -4.09 -20.50 -17.87
C PRO A 18 -5.13 -20.31 -16.76
N GLU A 19 -5.69 -21.39 -16.22
CA GLU A 19 -6.77 -21.34 -15.21
C GLU A 19 -6.40 -20.53 -13.98
N TRP A 20 -5.15 -20.58 -13.52
CA TRP A 20 -4.66 -19.83 -12.37
C TRP A 20 -4.57 -18.30 -12.60
N LEU A 21 -4.60 -17.85 -13.86
CA LEU A 21 -4.68 -16.42 -14.23
C LEU A 21 -6.12 -15.94 -14.45
N LYS A 22 -7.11 -16.82 -14.26
CA LYS A 22 -8.52 -16.42 -14.36
C LYS A 22 -9.01 -15.89 -13.04
N ILE A 23 -9.38 -14.62 -13.01
CA ILE A 23 -10.02 -14.00 -11.85
C ILE A 23 -11.49 -14.39 -11.85
N ARG A 24 -11.99 -14.92 -10.74
CA ARG A 24 -13.42 -15.07 -10.52
C ARG A 24 -13.99 -13.69 -10.18
N LEU A 25 -14.91 -13.21 -10.98
CA LEU A 25 -15.71 -12.03 -10.60
C LEU A 25 -16.61 -12.50 -9.45
N GLY A 26 -16.41 -11.91 -8.26
CA GLY A 26 -17.19 -12.23 -7.08
C GLY A 26 -18.61 -11.66 -7.16
N ASP A 27 -19.35 -11.71 -6.04
CA ASP A 27 -20.70 -11.17 -5.93
C ASP A 27 -20.74 -9.70 -6.33
N ASN A 28 -21.49 -9.39 -7.37
CA ASN A 28 -21.60 -8.05 -7.94
C ASN A 28 -22.21 -7.02 -6.97
N SER A 29 -23.02 -7.45 -6.00
CA SER A 29 -23.67 -6.54 -5.02
C SER A 29 -22.64 -5.95 -4.07
N THR A 30 -21.84 -6.78 -3.38
CA THR A 30 -20.81 -6.32 -2.43
C THR A 30 -19.75 -5.44 -3.12
N PHE A 31 -19.35 -5.81 -4.34
CA PHE A 31 -18.43 -4.98 -5.12
C PHE A 31 -19.04 -3.59 -5.41
N THR A 32 -20.31 -3.56 -5.83
CA THR A 32 -21.01 -2.31 -6.16
C THR A 32 -21.18 -1.42 -4.94
N ASP A 33 -21.53 -1.99 -3.79
CA ASP A 33 -21.70 -1.27 -2.52
C ASP A 33 -20.37 -0.70 -2.03
N THR A 34 -19.29 -1.48 -2.14
CA THR A 34 -17.94 -1.03 -1.82
C THR A 34 -17.53 0.14 -2.70
N LYS A 35 -17.71 0.00 -4.03
CA LYS A 35 -17.40 1.06 -5.00
C LYS A 35 -18.18 2.34 -4.70
N HIS A 36 -19.51 2.21 -4.54
CA HIS A 36 -20.37 3.35 -4.24
C HIS A 36 -19.99 4.07 -2.94
N THR A 37 -19.62 3.32 -1.90
CA THR A 37 -19.21 3.89 -0.62
C THR A 37 -17.92 4.71 -0.75
N ILE A 38 -16.92 4.19 -1.48
CA ILE A 38 -15.65 4.86 -1.72
C ILE A 38 -15.87 6.15 -2.54
N GLU A 39 -16.64 6.07 -3.63
CA GLU A 39 -16.93 7.20 -4.51
C GLU A 39 -17.77 8.29 -3.80
N HIS A 40 -18.79 7.89 -3.04
CA HIS A 40 -19.65 8.81 -2.30
C HIS A 40 -18.88 9.63 -1.25
N HIS A 41 -17.89 9.04 -0.59
CA HIS A 41 -17.06 9.74 0.39
C HIS A 41 -15.86 10.46 -0.25
N GLY A 42 -15.66 10.35 -1.56
CA GLY A 42 -14.51 10.92 -2.27
C GLY A 42 -13.16 10.38 -1.80
N LEU A 43 -13.12 9.10 -1.41
CA LEU A 43 -11.92 8.46 -0.88
C LEU A 43 -11.04 7.90 -2.00
N ASN A 44 -9.74 7.90 -1.75
CA ASN A 44 -8.77 7.26 -2.60
C ASN A 44 -8.52 5.82 -2.12
N THR A 45 -8.31 4.90 -3.08
CA THR A 45 -7.86 3.54 -2.79
C THR A 45 -6.71 3.19 -3.70
N ILE A 46 -5.71 2.49 -3.16
CA ILE A 46 -4.62 1.96 -3.99
C ILE A 46 -5.14 0.91 -4.98
N CYS A 47 -6.25 0.24 -4.66
CA CYS A 47 -6.92 -0.69 -5.56
C CYS A 47 -7.30 -0.03 -6.89
N HIS A 48 -7.77 1.22 -6.84
CA HIS A 48 -8.16 1.99 -8.03
C HIS A 48 -6.94 2.68 -8.66
N SER A 49 -6.20 3.51 -7.91
CA SER A 49 -5.05 4.28 -8.42
C SER A 49 -3.91 3.38 -8.86
N GLY A 50 -3.66 2.26 -8.19
CA GLY A 50 -2.69 1.24 -8.55
C GLY A 50 -3.14 0.28 -9.65
N ARG A 51 -4.40 0.38 -10.14
CA ARG A 51 -4.99 -0.56 -11.12
C ARG A 51 -4.81 -2.03 -10.70
N CYS A 52 -5.08 -2.31 -9.43
CA CYS A 52 -4.85 -3.62 -8.83
C CYS A 52 -5.67 -4.71 -9.55
N PRO A 53 -5.06 -5.79 -10.04
CA PRO A 53 -5.78 -6.88 -10.72
C PRO A 53 -6.73 -7.64 -9.79
N ASN A 54 -6.49 -7.58 -8.48
CA ASN A 54 -7.28 -8.29 -7.46
C ASN A 54 -8.46 -7.45 -6.94
N GLN A 55 -8.65 -6.21 -7.43
CA GLN A 55 -9.71 -5.30 -6.96
C GLN A 55 -11.09 -5.96 -6.94
N GLY A 56 -11.44 -6.68 -8.01
CA GLY A 56 -12.74 -7.34 -8.12
C GLY A 56 -12.97 -8.39 -7.05
N GLU A 57 -11.97 -9.22 -6.78
CA GLU A 57 -12.02 -10.25 -5.75
C GLU A 57 -12.05 -9.65 -4.34
N CYS A 58 -11.12 -8.74 -4.02
CA CYS A 58 -11.02 -8.11 -2.70
C CYS A 58 -12.31 -7.34 -2.34
N TRP A 59 -12.83 -6.54 -3.27
CA TRP A 59 -14.03 -5.74 -3.02
C TRP A 59 -15.28 -6.61 -2.90
N SER A 60 -15.35 -7.71 -3.62
CA SER A 60 -16.43 -8.69 -3.46
C SER A 60 -16.35 -9.44 -2.13
N ALA A 61 -15.14 -9.60 -1.58
CA ALA A 61 -14.91 -10.15 -0.24
C ALA A 61 -15.06 -9.10 0.89
N GLY A 62 -15.46 -7.86 0.57
CA GLY A 62 -15.60 -6.78 1.54
C GLY A 62 -14.27 -6.27 2.09
N THR A 63 -13.19 -6.37 1.32
CA THR A 63 -11.85 -5.89 1.70
C THR A 63 -11.42 -4.76 0.76
N ALA A 64 -10.95 -3.64 1.31
CA ALA A 64 -10.39 -2.54 0.55
C ALA A 64 -9.15 -1.97 1.23
N THR A 65 -8.20 -1.48 0.43
CA THR A 65 -7.04 -0.74 0.92
C THR A 65 -7.26 0.74 0.67
N PHE A 66 -7.49 1.50 1.73
CA PHE A 66 -7.66 2.95 1.66
C PHE A 66 -6.30 3.63 1.52
N MET A 67 -6.24 4.66 0.68
CA MET A 67 -5.07 5.48 0.48
C MET A 67 -5.37 6.89 0.97
N ILE A 68 -4.71 7.32 2.05
CA ILE A 68 -4.89 8.62 2.68
C ILE A 68 -3.82 9.64 2.24
N GLY A 69 -4.04 10.90 2.60
CA GLY A 69 -3.11 11.98 2.26
C GLY A 69 -3.39 12.62 0.90
N GLY A 70 -4.52 12.25 0.26
CA GLY A 70 -4.92 12.76 -1.04
C GLY A 70 -4.60 11.83 -2.21
N ALA A 71 -4.70 12.36 -3.44
CA ALA A 71 -4.53 11.57 -4.67
C ALA A 71 -3.14 11.73 -5.33
N VAL A 72 -2.32 12.68 -4.85
CA VAL A 72 -1.03 13.03 -5.46
C VAL A 72 0.10 12.79 -4.47
N CYS A 73 1.06 11.96 -4.88
CA CYS A 73 2.27 11.66 -4.13
C CYS A 73 3.38 12.66 -4.47
N THR A 74 4.17 13.08 -3.48
CA THR A 74 5.35 13.92 -3.71
C THR A 74 6.51 13.16 -4.34
N ARG A 75 6.45 11.82 -4.31
CA ARG A 75 7.47 10.92 -4.88
C ARG A 75 6.99 10.28 -6.18
N ALA A 76 7.96 9.87 -7.03
CA ALA A 76 7.72 9.34 -8.37
C ALA A 76 8.44 7.98 -8.55
N CYS A 77 8.14 7.01 -7.69
CA CYS A 77 8.70 5.66 -7.79
C CYS A 77 8.27 5.01 -9.10
N ARG A 78 9.20 4.36 -9.81
CA ARG A 78 8.98 3.89 -11.19
C ARG A 78 7.92 2.81 -11.34
N PHE A 79 7.66 2.04 -10.30
CA PHE A 79 6.64 0.99 -10.27
C PHE A 79 5.24 1.51 -9.93
N CYS A 80 5.15 2.73 -9.35
CA CYS A 80 3.91 3.23 -8.79
C CYS A 80 3.04 3.91 -9.85
N ASN A 81 1.77 3.57 -9.91
CA ASN A 81 0.80 4.18 -10.82
C ASN A 81 0.02 5.34 -10.18
N THR A 82 0.34 5.70 -8.92
CA THR A 82 -0.25 6.87 -8.27
C THR A 82 0.26 8.15 -8.92
N LEU A 83 -0.61 9.15 -9.03
CA LEU A 83 -0.23 10.45 -9.59
C LEU A 83 0.88 11.07 -8.75
N SER A 84 1.89 11.61 -9.42
CA SER A 84 3.03 12.29 -8.78
C SER A 84 2.99 13.78 -9.05
N GLY A 85 3.33 14.59 -8.05
CA GLY A 85 3.37 16.05 -8.18
C GLY A 85 4.03 16.73 -7.00
N LYS A 86 4.65 17.89 -7.25
CA LYS A 86 5.40 18.66 -6.24
C LYS A 86 4.53 19.47 -5.28
N ALA A 87 3.28 19.72 -5.63
CA ALA A 87 2.36 20.55 -4.86
C ALA A 87 0.98 19.86 -4.77
N PRO A 88 0.86 18.82 -3.95
CA PRO A 88 -0.44 18.21 -3.69
C PRO A 88 -1.42 19.20 -3.06
N ALA A 89 -2.72 18.95 -3.23
CA ALA A 89 -3.73 19.70 -2.51
C ALA A 89 -3.55 19.59 -0.97
N PRO A 90 -4.00 20.57 -0.19
CA PRO A 90 -4.02 20.45 1.27
C PRO A 90 -4.74 19.17 1.72
N LEU A 91 -4.34 18.64 2.87
CA LEU A 91 -5.01 17.49 3.46
C LEU A 91 -6.48 17.83 3.75
N ASP A 92 -7.38 16.90 3.40
CA ASP A 92 -8.78 17.02 3.83
C ASP A 92 -8.87 16.68 5.34
N PRO A 93 -9.23 17.64 6.20
CA PRO A 93 -9.35 17.41 7.63
C PRO A 93 -10.44 16.38 7.99
N LEU A 94 -11.38 16.13 7.08
CA LEU A 94 -12.46 15.15 7.25
C LEU A 94 -12.11 13.76 6.72
N GLU A 95 -11.00 13.58 5.99
CA GLU A 95 -10.60 12.28 5.44
C GLU A 95 -10.50 11.18 6.52
N PRO A 96 -9.91 11.42 7.71
CA PRO A 96 -9.88 10.41 8.77
C PRO A 96 -11.25 9.88 9.16
N MET A 97 -12.23 10.78 9.31
CA MET A 97 -13.59 10.39 9.66
C MET A 97 -14.33 9.69 8.51
N LYS A 98 -14.12 10.16 7.27
CA LYS A 98 -14.69 9.54 6.08
C LYS A 98 -14.20 8.11 5.89
N VAL A 99 -12.90 7.86 6.13
CA VAL A 99 -12.30 6.50 6.11
C VAL A 99 -12.95 5.63 7.17
N ALA A 100 -13.02 6.10 8.42
CA ALA A 100 -13.61 5.34 9.53
C ALA A 100 -15.09 4.99 9.28
N GLN A 101 -15.88 5.95 8.77
CA GLN A 101 -17.29 5.73 8.42
C GLN A 101 -17.45 4.74 7.25
N SER A 102 -16.55 4.77 6.28
CA SER A 102 -16.56 3.84 5.15
C SER A 102 -16.27 2.42 5.60
N ILE A 103 -15.25 2.23 6.46
CA ILE A 103 -14.93 0.93 7.07
C ILE A 103 -16.14 0.36 7.80
N LYS A 104 -16.82 1.20 8.61
CA LYS A 104 -18.04 0.82 9.34
C LYS A 104 -19.17 0.44 8.38
N LYS A 105 -19.45 1.28 7.39
CA LYS A 105 -20.53 1.06 6.42
C LYS A 105 -20.33 -0.20 5.59
N MET A 106 -19.07 -0.50 5.23
CA MET A 106 -18.70 -1.71 4.49
C MET A 106 -18.66 -2.96 5.38
N GLY A 107 -18.76 -2.84 6.70
CA GLY A 107 -18.71 -3.97 7.64
C GLY A 107 -17.39 -4.72 7.60
N LEU A 108 -16.26 -4.02 7.35
CA LEU A 108 -14.97 -4.67 7.24
C LEU A 108 -14.55 -5.27 8.58
N LYS A 109 -13.93 -6.44 8.53
CA LYS A 109 -13.27 -7.08 9.68
C LYS A 109 -11.78 -6.73 9.73
N HIS A 110 -11.19 -6.43 8.57
CA HIS A 110 -9.79 -6.05 8.42
C HIS A 110 -9.70 -4.88 7.45
N ALA A 111 -9.09 -3.80 7.87
CA ALA A 111 -8.87 -2.61 7.06
C ALA A 111 -7.38 -2.37 6.88
N VAL A 112 -6.96 -2.24 5.62
CA VAL A 112 -5.59 -1.84 5.28
C VAL A 112 -5.60 -0.37 4.90
N ILE A 113 -4.74 0.39 5.56
CA ILE A 113 -4.55 1.83 5.30
C ILE A 113 -3.15 2.02 4.73
N THR A 114 -3.06 2.73 3.64
CA THR A 114 -1.79 3.23 3.08
C THR A 114 -1.89 4.72 2.81
N SER A 115 -0.82 5.36 2.37
CA SER A 115 -0.85 6.78 2.00
C SER A 115 -0.04 7.05 0.73
N VAL A 116 -0.24 8.23 0.16
CA VAL A 116 0.78 8.89 -0.65
C VAL A 116 1.87 9.45 0.26
N ASP A 117 3.09 9.63 -0.25
CA ASP A 117 4.12 10.41 0.45
C ASP A 117 3.77 11.90 0.39
N ARG A 118 4.00 12.59 1.50
CA ARG A 118 3.72 14.01 1.68
C ARG A 118 4.97 14.74 2.21
N ASP A 119 6.07 14.63 1.45
CA ASP A 119 7.33 15.31 1.79
C ASP A 119 7.22 16.85 1.77
N ASP A 120 6.08 17.36 1.28
CA ASP A 120 5.70 18.78 1.31
C ASP A 120 5.21 19.27 2.68
N LEU A 121 4.88 18.35 3.59
CA LEU A 121 4.41 18.67 4.94
C LEU A 121 5.57 18.58 5.95
N GLU A 122 5.52 19.43 6.97
CA GLU A 122 6.54 19.48 8.03
C GLU A 122 6.65 18.15 8.78
N ASP A 123 5.51 17.47 9.00
CA ASP A 123 5.41 16.19 9.70
C ASP A 123 5.32 14.98 8.73
N TYR A 124 5.57 15.19 7.44
CA TYR A 124 5.42 14.15 6.39
C TYR A 124 4.07 13.44 6.41
N GLY A 125 3.05 14.07 7.01
CA GLY A 125 1.70 13.55 7.16
C GLY A 125 1.48 12.64 8.37
N ALA A 126 2.44 12.52 9.30
CA ALA A 126 2.34 11.64 10.47
C ALA A 126 1.12 11.96 11.34
N GLY A 127 0.83 13.23 11.59
CA GLY A 127 -0.37 13.65 12.34
C GLY A 127 -1.67 13.25 11.64
N HIS A 128 -1.69 13.21 10.32
CA HIS A 128 -2.87 12.73 9.57
C HIS A 128 -3.07 11.22 9.73
N TRP A 129 -1.98 10.46 9.73
CA TRP A 129 -1.97 9.04 10.03
C TRP A 129 -2.55 8.76 11.43
N VAL A 130 -2.04 9.44 12.46
CA VAL A 130 -2.53 9.30 13.85
C VAL A 130 -4.02 9.55 13.92
N ARG A 131 -4.51 10.68 13.37
CA ARG A 131 -5.94 11.01 13.34
C ARG A 131 -6.78 9.94 12.66
N THR A 132 -6.25 9.34 11.58
CA THR A 132 -6.96 8.29 10.83
C THR A 132 -7.08 7.01 11.64
N ILE A 133 -5.99 6.52 12.22
CA ILE A 133 -5.99 5.31 13.05
C ILE A 133 -6.93 5.49 14.27
N GLU A 134 -6.85 6.63 14.92
CA GLU A 134 -7.72 6.95 16.07
C GLU A 134 -9.20 7.06 15.67
N ALA A 135 -9.52 7.67 14.53
CA ALA A 135 -10.89 7.74 14.03
C ALA A 135 -11.47 6.35 13.76
N ILE A 136 -10.68 5.46 13.14
CA ILE A 136 -11.09 4.06 12.90
C ILE A 136 -11.33 3.36 14.24
N ARG A 137 -10.38 3.43 15.17
CA ARG A 137 -10.49 2.77 16.49
C ARG A 137 -11.71 3.23 17.28
N ARG A 138 -12.05 4.53 17.23
CA ARG A 138 -13.24 5.07 17.90
C ARG A 138 -14.54 4.64 17.23
N THR A 139 -14.55 4.48 15.92
CA THR A 139 -15.77 4.21 15.13
C THR A 139 -16.08 2.73 15.01
N THR A 140 -15.03 1.90 14.95
CA THR A 140 -15.07 0.44 14.72
C THR A 140 -13.96 -0.25 15.52
N PRO A 141 -14.08 -0.31 16.87
CA PRO A 141 -13.04 -0.86 17.75
C PRO A 141 -12.74 -2.35 17.49
N GLU A 142 -13.67 -3.07 16.88
CA GLU A 142 -13.55 -4.49 16.53
C GLU A 142 -12.76 -4.75 15.26
N VAL A 143 -12.51 -3.73 14.44
CA VAL A 143 -11.81 -3.89 13.16
C VAL A 143 -10.31 -4.02 13.38
N THR A 144 -9.71 -5.04 12.78
CA THR A 144 -8.25 -5.15 12.69
C THR A 144 -7.71 -4.10 11.74
N VAL A 145 -6.82 -3.24 12.22
CA VAL A 145 -6.17 -2.21 11.41
C VAL A 145 -4.74 -2.63 11.09
N GLU A 146 -4.44 -2.75 9.81
CA GLU A 146 -3.09 -2.85 9.25
C GLU A 146 -2.74 -1.53 8.58
N VAL A 147 -1.54 -1.04 8.80
CA VAL A 147 -1.06 0.19 8.18
C VAL A 147 0.19 -0.08 7.36
N LEU A 148 0.21 0.41 6.11
CA LEU A 148 1.40 0.40 5.24
C LEU A 148 1.93 1.84 5.16
N ILE A 149 2.91 2.13 6.01
CA ILE A 149 3.42 3.48 6.22
C ILE A 149 4.55 3.85 5.27
N PRO A 150 4.75 5.15 4.96
CA PRO A 150 5.95 5.65 4.30
C PRO A 150 7.16 5.60 5.25
N ASP A 151 8.33 5.96 4.73
CA ASP A 151 9.54 6.06 5.54
C ASP A 151 9.67 7.39 6.32
N PHE A 152 8.73 8.32 6.14
CA PHE A 152 8.76 9.67 6.69
C PHE A 152 10.13 10.36 6.52
N ASN A 153 10.79 10.10 5.39
CA ASN A 153 12.14 10.60 5.08
C ASN A 153 13.18 10.26 6.18
N GLY A 154 13.07 9.07 6.79
CA GLY A 154 13.97 8.56 7.84
C GLY A 154 13.70 9.10 9.24
N ARG A 155 12.64 9.86 9.43
CA ARG A 155 12.25 10.40 10.74
C ARG A 155 11.54 9.34 11.58
N LEU A 156 12.32 8.60 12.36
CA LEU A 156 11.80 7.51 13.20
C LEU A 156 10.87 8.00 14.32
N ASP A 157 10.98 9.25 14.73
CA ASP A 157 10.05 9.89 15.67
C ASP A 157 8.61 9.94 15.14
N TYR A 158 8.41 9.99 13.82
CA TYR A 158 7.08 9.87 13.21
C TYR A 158 6.61 8.40 13.13
N VAL A 159 7.52 7.45 12.94
CA VAL A 159 7.20 6.01 13.08
C VAL A 159 6.73 5.70 14.50
N ASP A 160 7.38 6.29 15.53
CA ASP A 160 6.99 6.15 16.93
C ASP A 160 5.56 6.63 17.20
N GLN A 161 5.12 7.72 16.55
CA GLN A 161 3.74 8.19 16.67
C GLN A 161 2.73 7.16 16.13
N ILE A 162 3.07 6.46 15.04
CA ILE A 162 2.20 5.39 14.51
C ILE A 162 2.21 4.18 15.44
N ILE A 163 3.38 3.79 15.96
CA ILE A 163 3.53 2.72 16.96
C ILE A 163 2.69 3.01 18.20
N ALA A 164 2.69 4.25 18.68
CA ALA A 164 1.88 4.67 19.84
C ALA A 164 0.37 4.52 19.61
N CYS A 165 -0.10 4.54 18.35
CA CYS A 165 -1.49 4.26 18.01
C CYS A 165 -1.86 2.78 18.11
N GLN A 166 -0.89 1.87 18.30
CA GLN A 166 -1.13 0.43 18.48
C GLN A 166 -1.99 -0.22 17.37
N PRO A 167 -1.69 -0.04 16.08
CA PRO A 167 -2.32 -0.85 15.04
C PRO A 167 -1.93 -2.32 15.20
N LYS A 168 -2.69 -3.23 14.59
CA LYS A 168 -2.44 -4.66 14.73
C LYS A 168 -1.20 -5.13 13.97
N ILE A 169 -0.92 -4.49 12.83
CA ILE A 169 0.23 -4.77 11.96
C ILE A 169 0.72 -3.43 11.43
N ILE A 170 2.04 -3.24 11.40
CA ILE A 170 2.66 -2.12 10.71
C ILE A 170 3.53 -2.67 9.58
N SER A 171 3.25 -2.25 8.37
CA SER A 171 3.96 -2.64 7.15
C SER A 171 4.79 -1.48 6.63
N HIS A 172 5.99 -1.79 6.15
CA HIS A 172 6.80 -0.88 5.34
C HIS A 172 7.56 -1.70 4.29
N ASN A 173 7.38 -1.40 3.01
CA ASN A 173 7.92 -2.20 1.94
C ASN A 173 9.36 -1.82 1.60
N LEU A 174 10.23 -2.83 1.40
CA LEU A 174 11.55 -2.67 0.79
C LEU A 174 11.46 -2.43 -0.72
N GLU A 175 10.40 -2.93 -1.35
CA GLU A 175 10.03 -2.82 -2.77
C GLU A 175 10.97 -3.55 -3.73
N THR A 176 12.28 -3.43 -3.57
CA THR A 176 13.30 -4.08 -4.42
C THR A 176 14.62 -4.23 -3.68
N VAL A 177 15.55 -4.97 -4.29
CA VAL A 177 16.90 -5.22 -3.73
C VAL A 177 17.74 -3.94 -3.65
N ARG A 178 18.75 -3.97 -2.80
CA ARG A 178 19.63 -2.82 -2.49
C ARG A 178 20.19 -2.14 -3.74
N ARG A 179 20.73 -2.92 -4.69
CA ARG A 179 21.32 -2.40 -5.94
C ARG A 179 20.32 -1.63 -6.80
N LEU A 180 19.07 -2.09 -6.85
CA LEU A 180 18.04 -1.50 -7.71
C LEU A 180 17.32 -0.33 -7.03
N THR A 181 17.32 -0.23 -5.71
CA THR A 181 16.60 0.81 -4.96
C THR A 181 16.83 2.22 -5.50
N PRO A 182 18.06 2.71 -5.78
CA PRO A 182 18.26 4.07 -6.28
C PRO A 182 17.65 4.33 -7.66
N SER A 183 17.48 3.29 -8.48
CA SER A 183 16.92 3.40 -9.84
C SER A 183 15.40 3.22 -9.87
N VAL A 184 14.79 2.59 -8.86
CA VAL A 184 13.38 2.21 -8.80
C VAL A 184 12.59 3.13 -7.89
N ARG A 185 13.15 3.47 -6.73
CA ARG A 185 12.53 4.36 -5.73
C ARG A 185 13.04 5.80 -5.90
N HIS A 186 12.16 6.78 -5.67
CA HIS A 186 12.50 8.19 -5.96
C HIS A 186 13.48 8.78 -4.92
N ILE A 187 13.12 8.70 -3.64
CA ILE A 187 13.90 9.31 -2.54
C ILE A 187 14.32 8.24 -1.53
N ALA A 188 13.43 7.31 -1.25
CA ALA A 188 13.64 6.28 -0.24
C ALA A 188 14.90 5.44 -0.49
N THR A 189 15.68 5.20 0.54
CA THR A 189 16.86 4.35 0.49
C THR A 189 16.57 2.97 1.11
N TYR A 190 17.39 1.99 0.75
CA TYR A 190 17.25 0.63 1.27
C TYR A 190 17.51 0.59 2.80
N ASP A 191 18.59 1.20 3.27
CA ASP A 191 18.97 1.22 4.69
C ASP A 191 17.96 1.99 5.54
N GLN A 192 17.40 3.09 5.00
CA GLN A 192 16.33 3.82 5.67
C GLN A 192 15.07 2.97 5.86
N SER A 193 14.72 2.16 4.85
CA SER A 193 13.58 1.25 4.96
C SER A 193 13.84 0.12 5.96
N LEU A 194 15.06 -0.43 6.03
CA LEU A 194 15.44 -1.37 7.09
C LEU A 194 15.34 -0.75 8.48
N SER A 195 15.81 0.50 8.66
CA SER A 195 15.71 1.19 9.95
C SER A 195 14.26 1.40 10.41
N VAL A 196 13.34 1.65 9.47
CA VAL A 196 11.89 1.73 9.76
C VAL A 196 11.37 0.36 10.22
N LEU A 197 11.70 -0.73 9.50
CA LEU A 197 11.29 -2.09 9.87
C LEU A 197 11.84 -2.50 11.23
N GLU A 198 13.12 -2.24 11.49
CA GLU A 198 13.75 -2.49 12.78
C GLU A 198 13.01 -1.76 13.92
N ARG A 199 12.68 -0.47 13.71
CA ARG A 199 11.96 0.32 14.71
C ARG A 199 10.58 -0.25 15.00
N ILE A 200 9.88 -0.74 13.97
CA ILE A 200 8.58 -1.39 14.13
C ILE A 200 8.76 -2.70 14.92
N ALA A 201 9.71 -3.56 14.53
CA ALA A 201 9.95 -4.85 15.19
C ALA A 201 10.29 -4.69 16.67
N GLN A 202 11.13 -3.71 17.02
CA GLN A 202 11.51 -3.37 18.40
C GLN A 202 10.32 -2.95 19.28
N SER A 203 9.22 -2.49 18.68
CA SER A 203 7.99 -2.12 19.41
C SER A 203 7.17 -3.33 19.88
N GLY A 204 7.44 -4.52 19.36
CA GLY A 204 6.65 -5.74 19.58
C GLY A 204 5.37 -5.81 18.75
N ILE A 205 5.06 -4.82 17.91
CA ILE A 205 4.00 -4.91 16.90
C ILE A 205 4.53 -5.71 15.72
N PRO A 206 3.77 -6.67 15.16
CA PRO A 206 4.18 -7.40 13.97
C PRO A 206 4.59 -6.47 12.84
N ALA A 207 5.87 -6.53 12.44
CA ALA A 207 6.40 -5.86 11.28
C ALA A 207 6.12 -6.70 10.03
N LYS A 208 5.77 -6.02 8.92
CA LYS A 208 5.53 -6.68 7.64
C LYS A 208 6.23 -5.91 6.54
N THR A 209 6.89 -6.62 5.63
CA THR A 209 7.49 -6.03 4.44
C THR A 209 7.05 -6.75 3.17
N GLY A 210 7.34 -6.15 2.02
CA GLY A 210 7.08 -6.72 0.71
C GLY A 210 8.08 -6.24 -0.34
N ILE A 211 8.25 -7.08 -1.37
CA ILE A 211 9.07 -6.79 -2.54
C ILE A 211 8.30 -7.13 -3.81
N MET A 212 8.69 -6.49 -4.90
CA MET A 212 8.27 -6.85 -6.25
C MET A 212 9.40 -7.61 -6.94
N LEU A 213 9.04 -8.67 -7.65
CA LEU A 213 9.99 -9.45 -8.48
C LEU A 213 9.81 -9.08 -9.96
N GLY A 214 10.92 -9.18 -10.71
CA GLY A 214 10.95 -8.91 -12.16
C GLY A 214 11.44 -7.50 -12.52
N LEU A 215 12.09 -6.79 -11.60
CA LEU A 215 12.69 -5.48 -11.84
C LEU A 215 14.17 -5.57 -12.31
N GLY A 216 14.75 -6.79 -12.35
CA GLY A 216 16.14 -7.05 -12.76
C GLY A 216 17.05 -7.46 -11.62
N GLU A 217 16.47 -7.88 -10.49
CA GLU A 217 17.16 -8.53 -9.38
C GLU A 217 17.66 -9.94 -9.76
N THR A 218 18.67 -10.43 -9.06
CA THR A 218 19.08 -11.83 -9.10
C THR A 218 18.48 -12.59 -7.92
N GLU A 219 18.50 -13.93 -7.98
CA GLU A 219 18.01 -14.77 -6.89
C GLU A 219 18.82 -14.56 -5.61
N GLU A 220 20.14 -14.42 -5.72
CA GLU A 220 21.03 -14.17 -4.59
C GLU A 220 20.71 -12.83 -3.91
N GLU A 221 20.43 -11.78 -4.68
CA GLU A 221 20.05 -10.47 -4.14
C GLU A 221 18.70 -10.52 -3.42
N VAL A 222 17.77 -11.35 -3.88
CA VAL A 222 16.48 -11.55 -3.20
C VAL A 222 16.67 -12.29 -1.88
N LEU A 223 17.53 -13.32 -1.85
CA LEU A 223 17.87 -14.05 -0.64
C LEU A 223 18.57 -13.14 0.38
N GLU A 224 19.54 -12.32 -0.06
CA GLU A 224 20.18 -11.31 0.80
C GLU A 224 19.16 -10.33 1.39
N LEU A 225 18.18 -9.86 0.60
CA LEU A 225 17.11 -8.99 1.08
C LEU A 225 16.26 -9.67 2.15
N ILE A 226 15.94 -10.95 1.97
CA ILE A 226 15.16 -11.72 2.96
C ILE A 226 15.96 -11.85 4.26
N ASP A 227 17.26 -12.13 4.17
CA ASP A 227 18.16 -12.22 5.32
C ASP A 227 18.28 -10.86 6.04
N ASP A 228 18.44 -9.76 5.29
CA ASP A 228 18.45 -8.40 5.83
C ASP A 228 17.15 -8.06 6.57
N ALA A 229 16.01 -8.39 5.96
CA ALA A 229 14.69 -8.17 6.57
C ALA A 229 14.51 -9.00 7.84
N HIS A 230 14.97 -10.26 7.84
CA HIS A 230 14.89 -11.13 9.01
C HIS A 230 15.84 -10.70 10.13
N ALA A 231 17.00 -10.14 9.80
CA ALA A 231 17.98 -9.66 10.76
C ALA A 231 17.49 -8.46 11.58
N VAL A 232 16.58 -7.66 11.04
CA VAL A 232 15.98 -6.52 11.74
C VAL A 232 14.71 -6.85 12.52
N GLY A 233 14.25 -8.13 12.48
CA GLY A 233 13.07 -8.64 13.20
C GLY A 233 11.92 -8.94 12.30
#